data_dec685927d7c6e56097eff4d1784e915
#
_entry.id   dec685927d7c6e56097eff4d1784e915
#
_cell.length_a   1.000
_cell.length_b   1.000
_cell.length_c   1.000
_cell.angle_alpha   90.00
_cell.angle_beta   90.00
_cell.angle_gamma   90.00
#
_symmetry.space_group_name_H-M   'P 1'
#
loop_
_entity.id
_entity.type
_entity.pdbx_description
1 polymer ?
#
loop_
_entity_poly.entity_id
_entity_poly.type
_entity_poly.pdbx_seq_one_letter_code
_entity_poly.pdbx_strand_id
1 'polypeptide(L)'
;MPHSQIEPLALYQQVAERLRQRIFAHDLPPGSWVDEQALAEQYGISRTPLREALKVLAAEGLVTLKPRRGCYVTEISDRDLDEVFSVMALLEGQCAADCAQRATVADLAELERLHDLLENAVKDGDIEAYFEANQAFHRRVQDVAGNRWLQQVIQDLRKVIKLSRHHSLFSEGRLAQSLAEHRQILAAMLARDANAAEAGMRAHIASARQALARASAARTRVA
;
A
#
# COMPACT_ATOMS: atom_id res chain seq x y z
N MET A 1 4.58 -35.47 25.65
CA MET A 1 4.20 -34.41 24.69
C MET A 1 5.08 -33.23 24.97
N PRO A 2 6.06 -32.86 24.12
CA PRO A 2 6.85 -31.64 24.35
C PRO A 2 5.92 -30.44 24.15
N HIS A 3 5.88 -29.58 25.15
CA HIS A 3 5.18 -28.29 25.07
C HIS A 3 5.84 -27.45 23.99
N SER A 4 5.14 -27.16 22.90
CA SER A 4 5.54 -26.15 21.94
C SER A 4 5.37 -24.79 22.61
N GLN A 5 6.44 -24.30 23.21
CA GLN A 5 6.48 -22.91 23.67
C GLN A 5 6.47 -22.03 22.42
N ILE A 6 5.46 -21.18 22.31
CA ILE A 6 5.47 -20.09 21.32
C ILE A 6 6.52 -19.12 21.82
N GLU A 7 7.69 -19.12 21.16
CA GLU A 7 8.74 -18.13 21.48
C GLU A 7 8.26 -16.72 21.15
N PRO A 8 8.60 -15.72 21.99
CA PRO A 8 8.35 -14.33 21.64
C PRO A 8 9.03 -14.02 20.30
N LEU A 9 8.42 -13.14 19.51
CA LEU A 9 8.96 -12.68 18.21
C LEU A 9 10.47 -12.54 18.29
N ALA A 10 11.18 -13.25 17.42
CA ALA A 10 12.65 -13.22 17.40
C ALA A 10 13.13 -11.77 17.26
N LEU A 11 14.23 -11.42 17.93
CA LEU A 11 14.75 -10.05 18.00
C LEU A 11 14.88 -9.40 16.60
N TYR A 12 15.34 -10.17 15.60
CA TYR A 12 15.46 -9.66 14.23
C TYR A 12 14.12 -9.28 13.61
N GLN A 13 13.02 -9.94 13.97
CA GLN A 13 11.66 -9.59 13.48
C GLN A 13 11.18 -8.28 14.08
N GLN A 14 11.43 -8.03 15.36
CA GLN A 14 11.12 -6.75 16.00
C GLN A 14 11.94 -5.62 15.38
N VAL A 15 13.21 -5.86 15.10
CA VAL A 15 14.11 -4.91 14.44
C VAL A 15 13.61 -4.62 13.01
N ALA A 16 13.25 -5.66 12.24
CA ALA A 16 12.72 -5.51 10.90
C ALA A 16 11.45 -4.66 10.90
N GLU A 17 10.53 -4.90 11.85
CA GLU A 17 9.30 -4.11 11.98
C GLU A 17 9.60 -2.63 12.28
N ARG A 18 10.48 -2.34 13.23
CA ARG A 18 10.89 -0.96 13.54
C ARG A 18 11.53 -0.25 12.34
N LEU A 19 12.41 -0.95 11.62
CA LEU A 19 13.05 -0.38 10.42
C LEU A 19 12.03 -0.17 9.31
N ARG A 20 11.07 -1.07 9.11
CA ARG A 20 9.98 -0.93 8.15
C ARG A 20 9.15 0.33 8.42
N GLN A 21 8.78 0.55 9.69
CA GLN A 21 8.06 1.76 10.09
C GLN A 21 8.88 3.02 9.79
N ARG A 22 10.18 3.05 10.11
CA ARG A 22 11.07 4.19 9.83
C ARG A 22 11.25 4.45 8.34
N ILE A 23 11.30 3.40 7.52
CA ILE A 23 11.36 3.53 6.05
C ILE A 23 10.05 4.14 5.54
N PHE A 24 8.89 3.65 5.97
CA PHE A 24 7.60 4.18 5.55
C PHE A 24 7.31 5.59 6.09
N ALA A 25 7.82 5.95 7.26
CA ALA A 25 7.78 7.32 7.79
C ALA A 25 8.80 8.25 7.12
N HIS A 26 9.67 7.74 6.24
CA HIS A 26 10.79 8.46 5.62
C HIS A 26 11.85 9.00 6.59
N ASP A 27 11.91 8.47 7.82
CA ASP A 27 13.03 8.71 8.75
C ASP A 27 14.34 8.09 8.21
N LEU A 28 14.19 7.04 7.39
CA LEU A 28 15.22 6.48 6.53
C LEU A 28 14.80 6.76 5.07
N PRO A 29 15.30 7.84 4.44
CA PRO A 29 14.83 8.26 3.13
C PRO A 29 15.17 7.27 2.02
N PRO A 30 14.35 7.15 0.96
CA PRO A 30 14.70 6.39 -0.23
C PRO A 30 16.08 6.76 -0.78
N GLY A 31 16.86 5.75 -1.20
CA GLY A 31 18.22 5.91 -1.68
C GLY A 31 19.28 6.12 -0.59
N SER A 32 18.89 6.38 0.67
CA SER A 32 19.85 6.59 1.75
C SER A 32 20.60 5.32 2.13
N TRP A 33 21.87 5.49 2.50
CA TRP A 33 22.67 4.41 3.08
C TRP A 33 22.21 4.11 4.51
N VAL A 34 22.10 2.82 4.83
CA VAL A 34 21.72 2.33 6.16
C VAL A 34 22.98 2.10 6.98
N ASP A 35 23.20 2.93 7.99
CA ASP A 35 24.33 2.76 8.91
C ASP A 35 24.05 1.63 9.91
N GLU A 36 24.54 0.43 9.57
CA GLU A 36 24.39 -0.75 10.43
C GLU A 36 25.02 -0.59 11.80
N GLN A 37 26.11 0.20 11.90
CA GLN A 37 26.78 0.40 13.17
C GLN A 37 25.98 1.33 14.08
N ALA A 38 25.61 2.49 13.57
CA ALA A 38 24.82 3.45 14.32
C ALA A 38 23.48 2.87 14.76
N LEU A 39 22.80 2.08 13.88
CA LEU A 39 21.55 1.43 14.23
C LEU A 39 21.70 0.33 15.28
N ALA A 40 22.77 -0.46 15.24
CA ALA A 40 23.05 -1.47 16.26
C ALA A 40 23.28 -0.82 17.62
N GLU A 41 24.05 0.26 17.66
CA GLU A 41 24.28 1.08 18.87
C GLU A 41 22.98 1.69 19.39
N GLN A 42 22.19 2.33 18.51
CA GLN A 42 20.92 2.95 18.85
C GLN A 42 19.91 1.96 19.45
N TYR A 43 19.87 0.73 18.93
CA TYR A 43 18.95 -0.31 19.41
C TYR A 43 19.51 -1.15 20.56
N GLY A 44 20.77 -0.95 20.95
CA GLY A 44 21.42 -1.72 22.00
C GLY A 44 21.57 -3.22 21.66
N ILE A 45 21.82 -3.55 20.39
CA ILE A 45 21.90 -4.92 19.89
C ILE A 45 23.22 -5.16 19.14
N SER A 46 23.57 -6.43 18.95
CA SER A 46 24.69 -6.79 18.08
C SER A 46 24.29 -6.62 16.58
N ARG A 47 25.30 -6.63 15.70
CA ARG A 47 25.07 -6.52 14.24
C ARG A 47 24.36 -7.73 13.65
N THR A 48 24.43 -8.89 14.29
CA THR A 48 23.83 -10.13 13.75
C THR A 48 22.31 -10.03 13.60
N PRO A 49 21.51 -9.76 14.65
CA PRO A 49 20.05 -9.61 14.49
C PRO A 49 19.67 -8.44 13.56
N LEU A 50 20.48 -7.37 13.52
CA LEU A 50 20.24 -6.27 12.58
C LEU A 50 20.42 -6.73 11.13
N ARG A 51 21.47 -7.48 10.81
CA ARG A 51 21.68 -8.02 9.46
C ARG A 51 20.61 -9.01 9.03
N GLU A 52 20.14 -9.86 9.95
CA GLU A 52 19.01 -10.74 9.65
C GLU A 52 17.73 -9.92 9.37
N ALA A 53 17.46 -8.86 10.13
CA ALA A 53 16.37 -7.93 9.86
C ALA A 53 16.50 -7.27 8.47
N LEU A 54 17.70 -6.81 8.10
CA LEU A 54 17.95 -6.22 6.78
C LEU A 54 17.79 -7.22 5.63
N LYS A 55 18.09 -8.51 5.84
CA LYS A 55 17.80 -9.56 4.85
C LYS A 55 16.30 -9.75 4.65
N VAL A 56 15.52 -9.72 5.73
CA VAL A 56 14.05 -9.77 5.65
C VAL A 56 13.54 -8.58 4.84
N LEU A 57 13.99 -7.37 5.17
CA LEU A 57 13.58 -6.15 4.45
C LEU A 57 14.06 -6.16 2.98
N ALA A 58 15.20 -6.78 2.69
CA ALA A 58 15.67 -6.95 1.32
C ALA A 58 14.80 -7.95 0.53
N ALA A 59 14.35 -9.03 1.16
CA ALA A 59 13.39 -9.95 0.54
C ALA A 59 12.02 -9.30 0.31
N GLU A 60 11.64 -8.31 1.12
CA GLU A 60 10.44 -7.48 0.93
C GLU A 60 10.64 -6.35 -0.09
N GLY A 61 11.85 -6.16 -0.63
CA GLY A 61 12.17 -5.08 -1.56
C GLY A 61 12.31 -3.69 -0.92
N LEU A 62 12.28 -3.59 0.41
CA LEU A 62 12.35 -2.30 1.12
C LEU A 62 13.76 -1.73 1.22
N VAL A 63 14.76 -2.62 1.16
CA VAL A 63 16.17 -2.23 1.11
C VAL A 63 16.90 -3.03 0.03
N THR A 64 18.01 -2.50 -0.45
CA THR A 64 18.89 -3.15 -1.42
C THR A 64 20.25 -3.42 -0.79
N LEU A 65 20.66 -4.69 -0.71
CA LEU A 65 21.98 -5.11 -0.24
C LEU A 65 22.96 -5.06 -1.42
N LYS A 66 23.88 -4.10 -1.39
CA LYS A 66 24.93 -3.97 -2.43
C LYS A 66 26.22 -4.64 -1.95
N PRO A 67 26.73 -5.68 -2.65
CA PRO A 67 27.97 -6.36 -2.23
C PRO A 67 29.11 -5.37 -2.01
N ARG A 68 29.78 -5.46 -0.88
CA ARG A 68 30.90 -4.60 -0.44
C ARG A 68 30.58 -3.10 -0.30
N ARG A 69 29.32 -2.68 -0.53
CA ARG A 69 28.88 -1.27 -0.46
C ARG A 69 27.87 -1.01 0.65
N GLY A 70 27.34 -2.08 1.27
CA GLY A 70 26.39 -1.98 2.39
C GLY A 70 24.93 -2.07 1.95
N CYS A 71 24.06 -1.60 2.81
CA CYS A 71 22.60 -1.62 2.65
C CYS A 71 22.08 -0.22 2.33
N TYR A 72 21.12 -0.12 1.45
CA TYR A 72 20.48 1.14 1.05
C TYR A 72 18.96 0.98 1.08
N VAL A 73 18.25 2.02 1.50
CA VAL A 73 16.78 2.07 1.35
C VAL A 73 16.47 2.05 -0.15
N THR A 74 15.51 1.23 -0.56
CA THR A 74 15.13 1.11 -1.97
C THR A 74 14.54 2.44 -2.44
N GLU A 75 15.00 2.89 -3.59
CA GLU A 75 14.45 4.04 -4.31
C GLU A 75 13.62 3.53 -5.48
N ILE A 76 12.41 4.04 -5.58
CA ILE A 76 11.45 3.66 -6.63
C ILE A 76 11.38 4.80 -7.63
N SER A 77 11.70 4.49 -8.89
CA SER A 77 11.60 5.46 -9.99
C SER A 77 10.16 5.66 -10.44
N ASP A 78 9.89 6.76 -11.15
CA ASP A 78 8.58 6.98 -11.77
C ASP A 78 8.22 5.88 -12.76
N ARG A 79 9.19 5.31 -13.47
CA ARG A 79 8.99 4.16 -14.35
C ARG A 79 8.54 2.92 -13.59
N ASP A 80 9.19 2.60 -12.46
CA ASP A 80 8.80 1.47 -11.62
C ASP A 80 7.35 1.67 -11.12
N LEU A 81 7.00 2.90 -10.74
CA LEU A 81 5.62 3.22 -10.34
C LEU A 81 4.63 3.02 -11.49
N ASP A 82 4.95 3.42 -12.72
CA ASP A 82 4.10 3.17 -13.89
C ASP A 82 3.86 1.67 -14.09
N GLU A 83 4.92 0.87 -14.01
CA GLU A 83 4.85 -0.58 -14.16
C GLU A 83 4.04 -1.21 -13.02
N VAL A 84 4.27 -0.83 -11.76
CA VAL A 84 3.55 -1.34 -10.58
C VAL A 84 2.07 -0.98 -10.63
N PHE A 85 1.71 0.27 -10.92
CA PHE A 85 0.32 0.70 -10.99
C PHE A 85 -0.43 0.04 -12.15
N SER A 86 0.25 -0.24 -13.28
CA SER A 86 -0.33 -0.98 -14.40
C SER A 86 -0.75 -2.39 -13.98
N VAL A 87 0.13 -3.12 -13.28
CA VAL A 87 -0.18 -4.46 -12.76
C VAL A 87 -1.27 -4.40 -11.68
N MET A 88 -1.20 -3.43 -10.77
CA MET A 88 -2.24 -3.25 -9.74
C MET A 88 -3.62 -2.99 -10.34
N ALA A 89 -3.70 -2.18 -11.40
CA ALA A 89 -4.97 -1.91 -12.08
C ALA A 89 -5.63 -3.20 -12.61
N LEU A 90 -4.82 -4.10 -13.17
CA LEU A 90 -5.30 -5.42 -13.63
C LEU A 90 -5.82 -6.28 -12.47
N LEU A 91 -5.04 -6.37 -11.40
CA LEU A 91 -5.36 -7.26 -10.27
C LEU A 91 -6.55 -6.73 -9.45
N GLU A 92 -6.56 -5.44 -9.14
CA GLU A 92 -7.68 -4.83 -8.39
C GLU A 92 -8.95 -4.75 -9.25
N GLY A 93 -8.82 -4.56 -10.56
CA GLY A 93 -9.94 -4.66 -11.49
C GLY A 93 -10.58 -6.05 -11.48
N GLN A 94 -9.77 -7.11 -11.53
CA GLN A 94 -10.26 -8.48 -11.41
C GLN A 94 -10.95 -8.71 -10.05
N CYS A 95 -10.39 -8.20 -8.94
CA CYS A 95 -11.05 -8.30 -7.64
C CYS A 95 -12.41 -7.60 -7.64
N ALA A 96 -12.55 -6.45 -8.31
CA ALA A 96 -13.81 -5.73 -8.41
C ALA A 96 -14.86 -6.52 -9.23
N ALA A 97 -14.45 -7.13 -10.34
CA ALA A 97 -15.31 -8.00 -11.14
C ALA A 97 -15.80 -9.21 -10.34
N ASP A 98 -14.87 -9.90 -9.68
CA ASP A 98 -15.18 -11.06 -8.85
C ASP A 98 -16.10 -10.67 -7.66
N CYS A 99 -15.85 -9.52 -7.05
CA CYS A 99 -16.68 -8.96 -5.99
C CYS A 99 -18.11 -8.70 -6.48
N ALA A 100 -18.29 -8.05 -7.63
CA ALA A 100 -19.61 -7.78 -8.21
C ALA A 100 -20.41 -9.08 -8.42
N GLN A 101 -19.75 -10.17 -8.80
CA GLN A 101 -20.40 -11.45 -9.04
C GLN A 101 -20.72 -12.23 -7.76
N ARG A 102 -19.83 -12.18 -6.76
CA ARG A 102 -19.85 -13.09 -5.60
C ARG A 102 -20.38 -12.47 -4.32
N ALA A 103 -20.41 -11.13 -4.22
CA ALA A 103 -20.80 -10.45 -2.99
C ALA A 103 -22.19 -10.89 -2.52
N THR A 104 -22.32 -11.22 -1.25
CA THR A 104 -23.62 -11.40 -0.59
C THR A 104 -24.29 -10.05 -0.35
N VAL A 105 -25.55 -10.05 0.07
CA VAL A 105 -26.23 -8.81 0.46
C VAL A 105 -25.50 -8.14 1.63
N ALA A 106 -24.98 -8.92 2.58
CA ALA A 106 -24.23 -8.39 3.72
C ALA A 106 -22.88 -7.79 3.28
N ASP A 107 -22.22 -8.37 2.27
CA ASP A 107 -20.98 -7.83 1.72
C ASP A 107 -21.20 -6.47 1.05
N LEU A 108 -22.29 -6.35 0.29
CA LEU A 108 -22.67 -5.08 -0.36
C LEU A 108 -23.02 -4.01 0.67
N ALA A 109 -23.80 -4.36 1.70
CA ALA A 109 -24.12 -3.43 2.79
C ALA A 109 -22.85 -2.93 3.51
N GLU A 110 -21.85 -3.80 3.71
CA GLU A 110 -20.58 -3.39 4.30
C GLU A 110 -19.78 -2.48 3.36
N LEU A 111 -19.79 -2.73 2.06
CA LEU A 111 -19.16 -1.82 1.07
C LEU A 111 -19.84 -0.46 1.03
N GLU A 112 -21.18 -0.40 1.11
CA GLU A 112 -21.93 0.86 1.25
C GLU A 112 -21.52 1.60 2.52
N ARG A 113 -21.48 0.91 3.68
CA ARG A 113 -21.02 1.52 4.93
C ARG A 113 -19.59 2.08 4.85
N LEU A 114 -18.67 1.36 4.21
CA LEU A 114 -17.30 1.84 4.00
C LEU A 114 -17.25 3.04 3.05
N HIS A 115 -18.14 3.09 2.05
CA HIS A 115 -18.27 4.25 1.17
C HIS A 115 -18.82 5.47 1.93
N ASP A 116 -19.78 5.29 2.84
CA ASP A 116 -20.29 6.38 3.68
C ASP A 116 -19.17 6.98 4.55
N LEU A 117 -18.22 6.17 5.03
CA LEU A 117 -17.04 6.68 5.73
C LEU A 117 -16.16 7.55 4.83
N LEU A 118 -15.99 7.19 3.55
CA LEU A 118 -15.29 8.04 2.58
C LEU A 118 -16.00 9.38 2.38
N GLU A 119 -17.33 9.36 2.26
CA GLU A 119 -18.12 10.59 2.09
C GLU A 119 -18.00 11.51 3.31
N ASN A 120 -18.09 10.94 4.52
CA ASN A 120 -17.97 11.70 5.75
C ASN A 120 -16.57 12.32 5.89
N ALA A 121 -15.51 11.55 5.63
CA ALA A 121 -14.15 12.05 5.67
C ALA A 121 -13.90 13.21 4.68
N VAL A 122 -14.52 13.16 3.48
CA VAL A 122 -14.46 14.30 2.52
C VAL A 122 -15.20 15.51 3.06
N LYS A 123 -16.39 15.35 3.66
CA LYS A 123 -17.18 16.45 4.26
C LYS A 123 -16.41 17.14 5.38
N ASP A 124 -15.73 16.35 6.21
CA ASP A 124 -14.98 16.83 7.37
C ASP A 124 -13.58 17.36 7.00
N GLY A 125 -13.13 17.13 5.75
CA GLY A 125 -11.79 17.49 5.28
C GLY A 125 -10.68 16.65 5.91
N ASP A 126 -11.04 15.47 6.46
CA ASP A 126 -10.11 14.56 7.14
C ASP A 126 -9.47 13.60 6.15
N ILE A 127 -8.25 13.94 5.71
CA ILE A 127 -7.49 13.16 4.73
C ILE A 127 -7.05 11.81 5.31
N GLU A 128 -6.76 11.75 6.61
CA GLU A 128 -6.30 10.52 7.26
C GLU A 128 -7.46 9.51 7.38
N ALA A 129 -8.61 9.97 7.86
CA ALA A 129 -9.83 9.16 7.88
C ALA A 129 -10.23 8.68 6.47
N TYR A 130 -10.09 9.55 5.46
CA TYR A 130 -10.32 9.14 4.08
C TYR A 130 -9.37 8.04 3.63
N PHE A 131 -8.08 8.18 3.94
CA PHE A 131 -7.07 7.16 3.59
C PHE A 131 -7.38 5.80 4.24
N GLU A 132 -7.74 5.79 5.52
CA GLU A 132 -8.10 4.56 6.22
C GLU A 132 -9.34 3.90 5.64
N ALA A 133 -10.42 4.66 5.41
CA ALA A 133 -11.64 4.18 4.80
C ALA A 133 -11.41 3.65 3.37
N ASN A 134 -10.59 4.34 2.58
CA ASN A 134 -10.17 3.91 1.24
C ASN A 134 -9.45 2.56 1.28
N GLN A 135 -8.51 2.39 2.20
CA GLN A 135 -7.81 1.12 2.37
C GLN A 135 -8.75 -0.01 2.80
N ALA A 136 -9.72 0.31 3.69
CA ALA A 136 -10.72 -0.66 4.14
C ALA A 136 -11.65 -1.08 3.00
N PHE A 137 -12.11 -0.15 2.16
CA PHE A 137 -12.94 -0.43 1.00
C PHE A 137 -12.24 -1.39 0.02
N HIS A 138 -11.01 -1.06 -0.40
CA HIS A 138 -10.24 -1.92 -1.30
C HIS A 138 -9.99 -3.31 -0.69
N ARG A 139 -9.64 -3.39 0.59
CA ARG A 139 -9.48 -4.70 1.27
C ARG A 139 -10.76 -5.50 1.25
N ARG A 140 -11.92 -4.87 1.53
CA ARG A 140 -13.20 -5.57 1.49
C ARG A 140 -13.52 -6.12 0.11
N VAL A 141 -13.27 -5.37 -0.95
CA VAL A 141 -13.41 -5.85 -2.35
C VAL A 141 -12.54 -7.07 -2.59
N GLN A 142 -11.28 -7.06 -2.16
CA GLN A 142 -10.35 -8.18 -2.31
C GLN A 142 -10.79 -9.40 -1.48
N ASP A 143 -11.30 -9.20 -0.27
CA ASP A 143 -11.78 -10.26 0.62
C ASP A 143 -12.98 -10.98 -0.01
N VAL A 144 -13.94 -10.23 -0.55
CA VAL A 144 -15.12 -10.77 -1.23
C VAL A 144 -14.73 -11.50 -2.53
N ALA A 145 -13.76 -11.00 -3.27
CA ALA A 145 -13.21 -11.69 -4.45
C ALA A 145 -12.66 -13.09 -4.10
N GLY A 146 -12.17 -13.29 -2.87
CA GLY A 146 -11.83 -14.59 -2.31
C GLY A 146 -10.60 -15.26 -2.91
N ASN A 147 -9.77 -14.53 -3.67
CA ASN A 147 -8.55 -15.05 -4.25
C ASN A 147 -7.33 -14.63 -3.45
N ARG A 148 -6.87 -15.53 -2.55
CA ARG A 148 -5.71 -15.28 -1.67
C ARG A 148 -4.43 -14.88 -2.40
N TRP A 149 -4.23 -15.37 -3.63
CA TRP A 149 -3.02 -15.06 -4.40
C TRP A 149 -3.07 -13.65 -4.99
N LEU A 150 -4.24 -13.21 -5.46
CA LEU A 150 -4.43 -11.81 -5.85
C LEU A 150 -4.19 -10.88 -4.67
N GLN A 151 -4.75 -11.18 -3.50
CA GLN A 151 -4.55 -10.39 -2.29
C GLN A 151 -3.06 -10.28 -1.90
N GLN A 152 -2.34 -11.41 -1.92
CA GLN A 152 -0.91 -11.42 -1.57
C GLN A 152 -0.11 -10.54 -2.52
N VAL A 153 -0.29 -10.69 -3.83
CA VAL A 153 0.45 -9.90 -4.82
C VAL A 153 0.11 -8.41 -4.71
N ILE A 154 -1.18 -8.06 -4.55
CA ILE A 154 -1.61 -6.66 -4.34
C ILE A 154 -0.95 -6.08 -3.10
N GLN A 155 -0.91 -6.81 -1.97
CA GLN A 155 -0.26 -6.35 -0.75
C GLN A 155 1.24 -6.11 -0.93
N ASP A 156 1.93 -6.97 -1.67
CA ASP A 156 3.35 -6.81 -1.94
C ASP A 156 3.62 -5.59 -2.84
N LEU A 157 2.81 -5.38 -3.89
CA LEU A 157 2.90 -4.18 -4.72
C LEU A 157 2.57 -2.90 -3.95
N ARG A 158 1.62 -2.93 -3.01
CA ARG A 158 1.30 -1.79 -2.14
C ARG A 158 2.48 -1.39 -1.24
N LYS A 159 3.30 -2.37 -0.78
CA LYS A 159 4.54 -2.07 -0.03
C LYS A 159 5.51 -1.25 -0.90
N VAL A 160 5.64 -1.62 -2.17
CA VAL A 160 6.48 -0.88 -3.14
C VAL A 160 5.98 0.56 -3.30
N ILE A 161 4.67 0.76 -3.47
CA ILE A 161 4.10 2.11 -3.61
C ILE A 161 4.34 2.95 -2.35
N LYS A 162 4.29 2.35 -1.15
CA LYS A 162 4.58 3.05 0.11
C LYS A 162 6.00 3.61 0.21
N LEU A 163 6.95 3.08 -0.58
CA LEU A 163 8.30 3.65 -0.66
C LEU A 163 8.33 4.98 -1.41
N SER A 164 7.31 5.27 -2.21
CA SER A 164 7.17 6.59 -2.85
C SER A 164 6.94 7.66 -1.79
N ARG A 165 7.67 8.79 -1.90
CA ARG A 165 7.53 9.95 -1.00
C ARG A 165 6.20 10.68 -1.12
N HIS A 166 5.34 10.27 -2.04
CA HIS A 166 4.15 11.02 -2.41
C HIS A 166 2.89 10.23 -2.13
N HIS A 167 1.93 10.87 -1.46
CA HIS A 167 0.58 10.37 -1.37
C HIS A 167 -0.29 11.09 -2.39
N SER A 168 -0.90 10.35 -3.30
CA SER A 168 -1.74 10.92 -4.35
C SER A 168 -2.92 11.73 -3.81
N LEU A 169 -3.41 11.39 -2.62
CA LEU A 169 -4.57 12.02 -1.99
C LEU A 169 -4.34 13.47 -1.54
N PHE A 170 -3.09 13.89 -1.35
CA PHE A 170 -2.76 15.28 -0.99
C PHE A 170 -2.80 16.25 -2.18
N SER A 171 -3.02 15.78 -3.42
CA SER A 171 -3.18 16.65 -4.58
C SER A 171 -4.54 17.33 -4.54
N GLU A 172 -4.57 18.62 -4.88
CA GLU A 172 -5.80 19.41 -4.93
C GLU A 172 -6.87 18.73 -5.82
N GLY A 173 -8.10 18.66 -5.33
CA GLY A 173 -9.23 18.03 -6.03
C GLY A 173 -9.20 16.50 -6.09
N ARG A 174 -8.11 15.83 -5.67
CA ARG A 174 -7.99 14.37 -5.78
C ARG A 174 -8.97 13.63 -4.88
N LEU A 175 -9.23 14.14 -3.67
CA LEU A 175 -10.20 13.55 -2.74
C LEU A 175 -11.60 13.46 -3.37
N ALA A 176 -12.10 14.57 -3.90
CA ALA A 176 -13.41 14.62 -4.54
C ALA A 176 -13.48 13.73 -5.79
N GLN A 177 -12.41 13.71 -6.59
CA GLN A 177 -12.30 12.83 -7.76
C GLN A 177 -12.30 11.36 -7.34
N SER A 178 -11.50 10.99 -6.33
CA SER A 178 -11.42 9.62 -5.81
C SER A 178 -12.77 9.15 -5.28
N LEU A 179 -13.48 10.00 -4.53
CA LEU A 179 -14.81 9.69 -4.02
C LEU A 179 -15.82 9.44 -5.16
N ALA A 180 -15.80 10.26 -6.21
CA ALA A 180 -16.67 10.06 -7.38
C ALA A 180 -16.36 8.73 -8.10
N GLU A 181 -15.07 8.37 -8.22
CA GLU A 181 -14.64 7.11 -8.78
C GLU A 181 -15.14 5.92 -7.94
N HIS A 182 -14.99 5.96 -6.60
CA HIS A 182 -15.50 4.93 -5.69
C HIS A 182 -17.01 4.75 -5.78
N ARG A 183 -17.77 5.86 -5.89
CA ARG A 183 -19.22 5.81 -6.04
C ARG A 183 -19.64 5.08 -7.31
N GLN A 184 -18.92 5.28 -8.43
CA GLN A 184 -19.18 4.55 -9.67
C GLN A 184 -18.86 3.05 -9.55
N ILE A 185 -17.74 2.72 -8.91
CA ILE A 185 -17.34 1.32 -8.66
C ILE A 185 -18.38 0.61 -7.78
N LEU A 186 -18.80 1.25 -6.69
CA LEU A 186 -19.82 0.69 -5.79
C LEU A 186 -21.16 0.50 -6.52
N ALA A 187 -21.61 1.49 -7.32
CA ALA A 187 -22.82 1.38 -8.10
C ALA A 187 -22.78 0.19 -9.09
N ALA A 188 -21.64 -0.05 -9.73
CA ALA A 188 -21.45 -1.20 -10.61
C ALA A 188 -21.54 -2.53 -9.83
N MET A 189 -20.96 -2.60 -8.63
CA MET A 189 -21.04 -3.78 -7.76
C MET A 189 -22.48 -4.04 -7.29
N LEU A 190 -23.21 -3.01 -6.90
CA LEU A 190 -24.63 -3.11 -6.51
C LEU A 190 -25.49 -3.58 -7.68
N ALA A 191 -25.21 -3.13 -8.89
CA ALA A 191 -25.86 -3.57 -10.12
C ALA A 191 -25.43 -4.96 -10.61
N ARG A 192 -24.46 -5.60 -9.93
CA ARG A 192 -23.86 -6.88 -10.35
C ARG A 192 -23.20 -6.82 -11.74
N ASP A 193 -22.81 -5.64 -12.19
CA ASP A 193 -22.10 -5.44 -13.45
C ASP A 193 -20.59 -5.60 -13.26
N ALA A 194 -20.10 -6.82 -13.48
CA ALA A 194 -18.70 -7.17 -13.31
C ALA A 194 -17.79 -6.38 -14.26
N ASN A 195 -18.23 -6.13 -15.50
CA ASN A 195 -17.44 -5.42 -16.49
C ASN A 195 -17.29 -3.94 -16.13
N ALA A 196 -18.37 -3.30 -15.69
CA ALA A 196 -18.32 -1.90 -15.24
C ALA A 196 -17.50 -1.78 -13.94
N ALA A 197 -17.60 -2.73 -13.00
CA ALA A 197 -16.82 -2.75 -11.77
C ALA A 197 -15.31 -2.90 -12.05
N GLU A 198 -14.94 -3.80 -12.95
CA GLU A 198 -13.54 -3.97 -13.40
C GLU A 198 -13.01 -2.68 -14.04
N ALA A 199 -13.74 -2.17 -15.05
CA ALA A 199 -13.32 -0.97 -15.78
C ALA A 199 -13.18 0.25 -14.85
N GLY A 200 -14.15 0.44 -13.94
CA GLY A 200 -14.13 1.51 -12.94
C GLY A 200 -12.93 1.42 -12.00
N MET A 201 -12.65 0.23 -11.47
CA MET A 201 -11.51 0.02 -10.57
C MET A 201 -10.18 0.23 -11.29
N ARG A 202 -10.03 -0.27 -12.51
CA ARG A 202 -8.82 -0.04 -13.33
C ARG A 202 -8.58 1.44 -13.60
N ALA A 203 -9.62 2.18 -13.97
CA ALA A 203 -9.55 3.62 -14.18
C ALA A 203 -9.18 4.38 -12.89
N HIS A 204 -9.74 3.99 -11.76
CA HIS A 204 -9.45 4.55 -10.45
C HIS A 204 -7.97 4.40 -10.07
N ILE A 205 -7.39 3.19 -10.22
CA ILE A 205 -5.97 2.94 -9.94
C ILE A 205 -5.06 3.73 -10.89
N ALA A 206 -5.40 3.81 -12.18
CA ALA A 206 -4.65 4.62 -13.14
C ALA A 206 -4.71 6.12 -12.81
N SER A 207 -5.87 6.61 -12.38
CA SER A 207 -6.07 8.00 -11.92
C SER A 207 -5.22 8.31 -10.68
N ALA A 208 -5.12 7.38 -9.73
CA ALA A 208 -4.25 7.52 -8.56
C ALA A 208 -2.77 7.65 -8.96
N ARG A 209 -2.29 6.87 -9.95
CA ARG A 209 -0.92 7.02 -10.48
C ARG A 209 -0.68 8.40 -11.10
N GLN A 210 -1.62 8.90 -11.90
CA GLN A 210 -1.51 10.23 -12.51
C GLN A 210 -1.46 11.34 -11.46
N ALA A 211 -2.26 11.25 -10.40
CA ALA A 211 -2.23 12.21 -9.31
C ALA A 211 -0.88 12.19 -8.57
N LEU A 212 -0.31 10.98 -8.36
CA LEU A 212 1.01 10.81 -7.76
C LEU A 212 2.10 11.47 -8.62
N ALA A 213 2.07 11.28 -9.94
CA ALA A 213 3.02 11.89 -10.88
C ALA A 213 2.95 13.43 -10.86
N ARG A 214 1.72 13.99 -10.80
CA ARG A 214 1.53 15.44 -10.70
C ARG A 214 2.11 16.01 -9.41
N ALA A 215 1.91 15.32 -8.28
CA ALA A 215 2.46 15.72 -6.99
C ALA A 215 4.00 15.70 -6.97
N SER A 216 4.62 14.70 -7.59
CA SER A 216 6.07 14.62 -7.75
C SER A 216 6.62 15.77 -8.59
N ALA A 217 6.04 16.02 -9.77
CA ALA A 217 6.48 17.08 -10.68
C ALA A 217 6.34 18.49 -10.09
N ALA A 218 5.30 18.74 -9.28
CA ALA A 218 5.09 20.03 -8.63
C ALA A 218 6.21 20.35 -7.62
N ARG A 219 6.70 19.38 -6.88
CA ARG A 219 7.79 19.56 -5.90
C ARG A 219 9.15 19.75 -6.54
N THR A 220 9.45 19.07 -7.64
CA THR A 220 10.72 19.22 -8.36
C THR A 220 10.88 20.64 -8.94
N ARG A 221 9.78 21.38 -9.12
CA ARG A 221 9.82 22.78 -9.61
C ARG A 221 10.04 23.81 -8.50
N VAL A 222 9.89 23.43 -7.23
CA VAL A 222 9.97 24.33 -6.06
C VAL A 222 11.30 24.14 -5.31
N ALA A 223 12.04 23.07 -5.57
CA ALA A 223 13.36 22.77 -5.02
C ALA A 223 14.48 23.19 -5.99
#